data_0c1c3521d803505a8ddeca9fcdd3146c
#
_entry.id   0c1c3521d803505a8ddeca9fcdd3146c
#
_cell.length_a   1.000
_cell.length_b   1.000
_cell.length_c   1.000
_cell.angle_alpha   90.00
_cell.angle_beta   90.00
_cell.angle_gamma   90.00
#
_symmetry.space_group_name_H-M   'P 1'
#
loop_
_entity.id
_entity.type
_entity.pdbx_description
1 polymer ?
#
loop_
_entity_poly.entity_id
_entity_poly.type
_entity_poly.pdbx_seq_one_letter_code
_entity_poly.pdbx_strand_id
1 'polypeptide(L)'
;GGQDSLSTARYQKYAETQQSRYRRRRLVIKPAHNVTESELITHPTYIVGTGKGNIWLNTLATQLPFSITPDGFSFNEKTYTDSSDVLMMVHPNPLLPKIPVYTILGNSDTHLLSFLESRSFSDIRGDYQIFQGGQCIVFGLFSTKGGDAWEIDSNQHRDYLVGTDVLT
;
A
#
# COMPACT_ATOMS: atom_id res chain seq x y z
N GLY A 1 -2.22 0.53 11.70
CA GLY A 1 -3.05 1.05 12.78
C GLY A 1 -2.99 2.56 12.88
N GLY A 2 -4.02 3.13 13.49
CA GLY A 2 -4.08 4.57 13.69
C GLY A 2 -3.12 5.04 14.78
N GLN A 3 -2.63 6.27 14.65
CA GLN A 3 -1.77 6.89 15.65
C GLN A 3 -2.54 7.48 16.83
N ASP A 4 -3.84 7.71 16.68
CA ASP A 4 -4.75 8.22 17.67
C ASP A 4 -5.98 7.32 17.84
N SER A 5 -6.76 7.55 18.90
CA SER A 5 -7.93 6.73 19.23
C SER A 5 -9.03 6.79 18.15
N LEU A 6 -9.21 7.93 17.50
CA LEU A 6 -10.22 8.13 16.46
C LEU A 6 -9.86 7.34 15.19
N SER A 7 -8.63 7.45 14.74
CA SER A 7 -8.11 6.68 13.59
C SER A 7 -8.17 5.19 13.87
N THR A 8 -7.81 4.75 15.08
CA THR A 8 -7.89 3.34 15.49
C THR A 8 -9.33 2.82 15.40
N ALA A 9 -10.31 3.55 15.92
CA ALA A 9 -11.72 3.17 15.85
C ALA A 9 -12.23 3.10 14.38
N ARG A 10 -11.81 4.02 13.52
CA ARG A 10 -12.16 4.00 12.09
C ARG A 10 -11.55 2.77 11.38
N TYR A 11 -10.28 2.43 11.65
CA TYR A 11 -9.66 1.21 11.11
C TYR A 11 -10.40 -0.05 11.57
N GLN A 12 -10.79 -0.11 12.83
CA GLN A 12 -11.57 -1.24 13.35
C GLN A 12 -12.93 -1.36 12.61
N LYS A 13 -13.68 -0.28 12.50
CA LYS A 13 -14.95 -0.26 11.76
C LYS A 13 -14.78 -0.66 10.30
N TYR A 14 -13.73 -0.16 9.64
CA TYR A 14 -13.40 -0.55 8.27
C TYR A 14 -13.11 -2.07 8.20
N ALA A 15 -12.29 -2.60 9.11
CA ALA A 15 -11.97 -4.02 9.18
C ALA A 15 -13.21 -4.90 9.34
N GLU A 16 -14.11 -4.56 10.27
CA GLU A 16 -15.38 -5.26 10.49
C GLU A 16 -16.25 -5.28 9.22
N THR A 17 -16.32 -4.13 8.53
CA THR A 17 -17.04 -4.01 7.26
C THR A 17 -16.44 -4.92 6.18
N GLN A 18 -15.12 -4.96 6.04
CA GLN A 18 -14.45 -5.82 5.06
C GLN A 18 -14.59 -7.31 5.41
N GLN A 19 -14.45 -7.69 6.67
CA GLN A 19 -14.68 -9.07 7.11
C GLN A 19 -16.10 -9.53 6.79
N SER A 20 -17.11 -8.70 7.01
CA SER A 20 -18.48 -8.98 6.65
C SER A 20 -18.66 -9.15 5.14
N ARG A 21 -18.11 -8.21 4.35
CA ARG A 21 -18.18 -8.24 2.87
C ARG A 21 -17.52 -9.48 2.27
N TYR A 22 -16.36 -9.89 2.80
CA TYR A 22 -15.56 -11.00 2.30
C TYR A 22 -15.69 -12.28 3.14
N ARG A 23 -16.78 -12.45 3.85
CA ARG A 23 -17.04 -13.59 4.77
C ARG A 23 -16.79 -14.96 4.10
N ARG A 24 -17.14 -15.12 2.83
CA ARG A 24 -16.93 -16.37 2.09
C ARG A 24 -15.45 -16.64 1.75
N ARG A 25 -14.60 -15.60 1.73
CA ARG A 25 -13.16 -15.70 1.41
C ARG A 25 -12.29 -15.89 2.66
N ARG A 26 -12.89 -15.99 3.85
CA ARG A 26 -12.19 -16.15 5.13
C ARG A 26 -11.11 -15.07 5.36
N LEU A 27 -11.40 -13.83 4.97
CA LEU A 27 -10.51 -12.72 5.23
C LEU A 27 -10.33 -12.54 6.74
N VAL A 28 -9.10 -12.65 7.22
CA VAL A 28 -8.73 -12.38 8.61
C VAL A 28 -8.07 -11.02 8.67
N ILE A 29 -8.60 -10.11 9.47
CA ILE A 29 -8.01 -8.78 9.68
C ILE A 29 -7.56 -8.68 11.14
N LYS A 30 -6.31 -8.27 11.33
CA LYS A 30 -5.69 -8.11 12.64
C LYS A 30 -4.97 -6.77 12.74
N PRO A 31 -4.90 -6.16 13.93
CA PRO A 31 -3.96 -5.10 14.19
C PRO A 31 -2.51 -5.57 13.92
N ALA A 32 -1.67 -4.69 13.37
CA ALA A 32 -0.31 -5.06 12.96
C ALA A 32 0.53 -5.68 14.10
N HIS A 33 0.38 -5.20 15.34
CA HIS A 33 1.09 -5.71 16.50
C HIS A 33 0.64 -7.13 16.96
N ASN A 34 -0.49 -7.62 16.43
CA ASN A 34 -1.00 -8.98 16.68
C ASN A 34 -0.68 -9.96 15.56
N VAL A 35 0.03 -9.49 14.51
CA VAL A 35 0.45 -10.34 13.39
C VAL A 35 1.85 -10.84 13.64
N THR A 36 2.07 -12.14 13.45
CA THR A 36 3.38 -12.78 13.58
C THR A 36 4.06 -12.93 12.22
N GLU A 37 5.38 -13.05 12.23
CA GLU A 37 6.15 -13.35 11.03
C GLU A 37 5.70 -14.65 10.36
N SER A 38 5.40 -15.68 11.15
CA SER A 38 4.87 -16.95 10.66
C SER A 38 3.57 -16.80 9.87
N GLU A 39 2.70 -15.86 10.25
CA GLU A 39 1.47 -15.59 9.50
C GLU A 39 1.77 -14.91 8.17
N LEU A 40 2.75 -14.00 8.14
CA LEU A 40 3.16 -13.30 6.90
C LEU A 40 3.74 -14.26 5.85
N ILE A 41 4.40 -15.33 6.27
CA ILE A 41 4.99 -16.32 5.34
C ILE A 41 4.05 -17.48 5.01
N THR A 42 2.85 -17.50 5.56
CA THR A 42 1.91 -18.61 5.35
C THR A 42 0.81 -18.25 4.35
N HIS A 43 0.46 -16.98 4.23
CA HIS A 43 -0.65 -16.51 3.40
C HIS A 43 -0.31 -15.21 2.68
N PRO A 44 -0.88 -14.96 1.47
CA PRO A 44 -0.88 -13.64 0.87
C PRO A 44 -1.45 -12.61 1.85
N THR A 45 -0.70 -11.54 2.10
CA THR A 45 -1.03 -10.58 3.16
C THR A 45 -1.13 -9.17 2.61
N TYR A 46 -2.20 -8.47 3.00
CA TYR A 46 -2.34 -7.03 2.80
C TYR A 46 -1.81 -6.31 4.04
N ILE A 47 -0.80 -5.48 3.87
CA ILE A 47 -0.25 -4.62 4.92
C ILE A 47 -0.72 -3.20 4.65
N VAL A 48 -1.57 -2.68 5.56
CA VAL A 48 -2.29 -1.42 5.37
C VAL A 48 -1.99 -0.47 6.52
N GLY A 49 -1.61 0.74 6.22
CA GLY A 49 -1.37 1.76 7.26
C GLY A 49 -0.45 2.87 6.80
N THR A 50 -0.04 3.69 7.76
CA THR A 50 1.00 4.71 7.58
C THR A 50 2.36 4.17 8.04
N GLY A 51 3.44 4.77 7.55
CA GLY A 51 4.80 4.42 7.98
C GLY A 51 5.00 4.54 9.49
N LYS A 52 4.32 5.49 10.14
CA LYS A 52 4.38 5.68 11.61
C LYS A 52 3.46 4.71 12.37
N GLY A 53 2.38 4.26 11.74
CA GLY A 53 1.32 3.48 12.40
C GLY A 53 1.40 1.97 12.20
N ASN A 54 2.23 1.47 11.30
CA ASN A 54 2.29 0.04 11.00
C ASN A 54 3.73 -0.50 11.07
N ILE A 55 3.99 -1.32 12.08
CA ILE A 55 5.33 -1.88 12.33
C ILE A 55 5.84 -2.72 11.14
N TRP A 56 4.97 -3.46 10.45
CA TRP A 56 5.38 -4.31 9.35
C TRP A 56 5.76 -3.53 8.10
N LEU A 57 5.15 -2.35 7.87
CA LEU A 57 5.60 -1.45 6.80
C LEU A 57 7.04 -1.00 7.05
N ASN A 58 7.39 -0.62 8.28
CA ASN A 58 8.75 -0.24 8.62
C ASN A 58 9.73 -1.42 8.51
N THR A 59 9.34 -2.60 9.00
CA THR A 59 10.18 -3.78 8.98
C THR A 59 10.52 -4.23 7.57
N LEU A 60 9.53 -4.23 6.67
CA LEU A 60 9.69 -4.71 5.30
C LEU A 60 10.19 -3.63 4.33
N ALA A 61 10.05 -2.34 4.65
CA ALA A 61 10.46 -1.24 3.77
C ALA A 61 11.94 -1.30 3.35
N THR A 62 12.81 -1.87 4.18
CA THR A 62 14.23 -2.03 3.85
C THR A 62 14.50 -3.03 2.71
N GLN A 63 13.52 -3.85 2.36
CA GLN A 63 13.61 -4.90 1.35
C GLN A 63 12.53 -4.78 0.26
N LEU A 64 11.72 -3.75 0.32
CA LEU A 64 10.69 -3.42 -0.68
C LEU A 64 11.14 -2.20 -1.50
N PRO A 65 10.63 -2.01 -2.72
CA PRO A 65 11.06 -0.91 -3.59
C PRO A 65 10.49 0.46 -3.19
N PHE A 66 10.30 0.70 -1.90
CA PHE A 66 9.96 2.00 -1.34
C PHE A 66 10.73 2.22 -0.03
N SER A 67 10.83 3.45 0.39
CA SER A 67 11.34 3.81 1.72
C SER A 67 10.39 4.75 2.44
N ILE A 68 10.34 4.62 3.76
CA ILE A 68 9.54 5.51 4.61
C ILE A 68 10.43 6.70 5.00
N THR A 69 9.92 7.90 4.81
CA THR A 69 10.58 9.15 5.17
C THR A 69 9.85 9.82 6.36
N PRO A 70 10.44 10.81 7.03
CA PRO A 70 9.77 11.54 8.12
C PRO A 70 8.42 12.15 7.71
N ASP A 71 8.32 12.60 6.46
CA ASP A 71 7.18 13.35 5.95
C ASP A 71 6.31 12.55 4.94
N GLY A 72 6.67 11.28 4.68
CA GLY A 72 5.91 10.47 3.73
C GLY A 72 6.65 9.21 3.31
N PHE A 73 6.75 8.97 2.00
CA PHE A 73 7.50 7.85 1.44
C PHE A 73 8.22 8.24 0.14
N SER A 74 9.25 7.48 -0.20
CA SER A 74 9.92 7.57 -1.50
C SER A 74 9.72 6.30 -2.30
N PHE A 75 9.50 6.45 -3.60
CA PHE A 75 9.35 5.36 -4.56
C PHE A 75 9.95 5.79 -5.90
N ASN A 76 10.78 4.96 -6.53
CA ASN A 76 11.45 5.26 -7.80
C ASN A 76 12.14 6.64 -7.79
N GLU A 77 13.00 6.89 -6.79
CA GLU A 77 13.79 8.13 -6.61
C GLU A 77 12.95 9.40 -6.37
N LYS A 78 11.63 9.31 -6.35
CA LYS A 78 10.73 10.43 -6.11
C LYS A 78 10.12 10.33 -4.70
N THR A 79 10.02 11.47 -4.01
CA THR A 79 9.44 11.57 -2.68
C THR A 79 8.01 12.10 -2.75
N TYR A 80 7.11 11.47 -2.02
CA TYR A 80 5.69 11.76 -1.94
C TYR A 80 5.38 12.22 -0.52
N THR A 81 5.04 13.50 -0.37
CA THR A 81 4.88 14.16 0.94
C THR A 81 3.49 14.75 1.15
N ASP A 82 2.62 14.72 0.13
CA ASP A 82 1.25 15.16 0.32
C ASP A 82 0.52 14.19 1.27
N SER A 83 -0.28 14.74 2.17
CA SER A 83 -1.02 13.95 3.15
C SER A 83 -2.01 12.96 2.53
N SER A 84 -2.43 13.21 1.28
CA SER A 84 -3.34 12.36 0.51
C SER A 84 -2.62 11.35 -0.38
N ASP A 85 -1.28 11.31 -0.37
CA ASP A 85 -0.52 10.32 -1.13
C ASP A 85 -0.72 8.92 -0.56
N VAL A 86 -1.02 7.97 -1.46
CA VAL A 86 -1.21 6.56 -1.15
C VAL A 86 -0.48 5.70 -2.18
N LEU A 87 0.43 4.84 -1.74
CA LEU A 87 1.04 3.78 -2.55
C LEU A 87 0.23 2.49 -2.39
N MET A 88 -0.20 1.90 -3.49
CA MET A 88 -0.67 0.52 -3.58
C MET A 88 0.33 -0.29 -4.40
N MET A 89 0.79 -1.41 -3.87
CA MET A 89 1.82 -2.22 -4.51
C MET A 89 1.64 -3.70 -4.19
N VAL A 90 1.93 -4.56 -5.17
CA VAL A 90 2.15 -5.99 -4.96
C VAL A 90 3.61 -6.32 -5.24
N HIS A 91 4.23 -7.10 -4.37
CA HIS A 91 5.64 -7.51 -4.50
C HIS A 91 5.84 -8.90 -3.90
N PRO A 92 6.85 -9.68 -4.31
CA PRO A 92 7.25 -10.86 -3.57
C PRO A 92 7.51 -10.50 -2.10
N ASN A 93 7.01 -11.34 -1.20
CA ASN A 93 7.24 -11.13 0.22
C ASN A 93 8.75 -11.30 0.51
N PRO A 94 9.42 -10.29 1.08
CA PRO A 94 10.84 -10.39 1.41
C PRO A 94 11.19 -11.57 2.33
N LEU A 95 10.25 -11.98 3.18
CA LEU A 95 10.43 -13.11 4.10
C LEU A 95 10.25 -14.47 3.40
N LEU A 96 9.41 -14.55 2.37
CA LEU A 96 9.20 -15.75 1.55
C LEU A 96 8.72 -15.36 0.14
N PRO A 97 9.61 -15.24 -0.85
CA PRO A 97 9.29 -14.69 -2.19
C PRO A 97 8.20 -15.43 -2.98
N LYS A 98 7.89 -16.66 -2.61
CA LYS A 98 6.81 -17.44 -3.24
C LYS A 98 5.40 -16.94 -2.91
N ILE A 99 5.27 -16.11 -1.90
CA ILE A 99 3.99 -15.56 -1.44
C ILE A 99 4.01 -14.05 -1.68
N PRO A 100 2.99 -13.46 -2.31
CA PRO A 100 2.95 -12.02 -2.51
C PRO A 100 2.61 -11.28 -1.20
N VAL A 101 3.17 -10.09 -1.05
CA VAL A 101 2.73 -9.08 -0.10
C VAL A 101 2.10 -7.92 -0.87
N TYR A 102 0.95 -7.49 -0.39
CA TYR A 102 0.23 -6.32 -0.90
C TYR A 102 0.40 -5.18 0.10
N THR A 103 0.99 -4.10 -0.33
CA THR A 103 1.22 -2.92 0.50
C THR A 103 0.22 -1.81 0.14
N ILE A 104 -0.42 -1.23 1.13
CA ILE A 104 -1.21 0.00 0.99
C ILE A 104 -0.69 0.98 2.04
N LEU A 105 0.20 1.86 1.61
CA LEU A 105 0.91 2.82 2.44
C LEU A 105 0.38 4.23 2.18
N GLY A 106 -0.12 4.90 3.21
CA GLY A 106 -0.53 6.30 3.14
C GLY A 106 0.30 7.22 4.02
N ASN A 107 0.33 8.49 3.70
CA ASN A 107 1.01 9.50 4.51
C ASN A 107 0.19 9.96 5.73
N SER A 108 -1.14 9.80 5.66
CA SER A 108 -2.07 10.21 6.72
C SER A 108 -3.13 9.14 6.94
N ASP A 109 -3.40 8.80 8.21
CA ASP A 109 -4.46 7.85 8.57
C ASP A 109 -5.84 8.31 8.07
N THR A 110 -6.12 9.62 8.16
CA THR A 110 -7.41 10.18 7.73
C THR A 110 -7.63 10.02 6.22
N HIS A 111 -6.63 10.37 5.41
CA HIS A 111 -6.73 10.27 3.95
C HIS A 111 -6.67 8.81 3.49
N LEU A 112 -5.82 7.99 4.10
CA LEU A 112 -5.76 6.57 3.80
C LEU A 112 -7.09 5.87 4.08
N LEU A 113 -7.73 6.14 5.22
CA LEU A 113 -9.04 5.57 5.53
C LEU A 113 -10.12 6.04 4.55
N SER A 114 -10.15 7.32 4.20
CA SER A 114 -11.09 7.83 3.19
C SER A 114 -10.85 7.20 1.81
N PHE A 115 -9.60 6.99 1.44
CA PHE A 115 -9.22 6.28 0.23
C PHE A 115 -9.72 4.82 0.25
N LEU A 116 -9.50 4.09 1.34
CA LEU A 116 -9.92 2.71 1.51
C LEU A 116 -11.45 2.56 1.52
N GLU A 117 -12.17 3.49 2.15
CA GLU A 117 -13.63 3.50 2.20
C GLU A 117 -14.27 3.72 0.82
N SER A 118 -13.58 4.43 -0.07
CA SER A 118 -14.05 4.73 -1.43
C SER A 118 -13.68 3.67 -2.48
N ARG A 119 -12.85 2.67 -2.13
CA ARG A 119 -12.28 1.70 -3.09
C ARG A 119 -12.40 0.26 -2.59
N SER A 120 -12.22 -0.67 -3.52
CA SER A 120 -12.07 -2.10 -3.21
C SER A 120 -10.60 -2.50 -3.27
N PHE A 121 -10.16 -3.45 -2.46
CA PHE A 121 -8.84 -4.08 -2.58
C PHE A 121 -8.59 -4.72 -3.96
N SER A 122 -9.66 -5.05 -4.70
CA SER A 122 -9.56 -5.59 -6.05
C SER A 122 -9.26 -4.54 -7.12
N ASP A 123 -9.21 -3.26 -6.77
CA ASP A 123 -8.99 -2.17 -7.72
C ASP A 123 -7.50 -1.92 -8.00
N ILE A 124 -6.60 -2.74 -7.45
CA ILE A 124 -5.17 -2.71 -7.78
C ILE A 124 -5.01 -3.13 -9.24
N ARG A 125 -4.48 -2.21 -10.05
CA ARG A 125 -4.11 -2.45 -11.45
C ARG A 125 -2.60 -2.38 -11.58
N GLY A 126 -2.03 -3.28 -12.37
CA GLY A 126 -0.57 -3.40 -12.45
C GLY A 126 0.05 -3.90 -11.15
N ASP A 127 1.35 -3.70 -10.98
CA ASP A 127 2.08 -4.13 -9.80
C ASP A 127 2.19 -3.00 -8.77
N TYR A 128 2.12 -1.73 -9.21
CA TYR A 128 2.08 -0.57 -8.31
C TYR A 128 1.26 0.59 -8.88
N GLN A 129 0.69 1.34 -7.99
CA GLN A 129 -0.03 2.59 -8.26
C GLN A 129 0.23 3.59 -7.13
N ILE A 130 0.37 4.87 -7.47
CA ILE A 130 0.39 5.96 -6.49
C ILE A 130 -0.78 6.88 -6.78
N PHE A 131 -1.46 7.25 -5.73
CA PHE A 131 -2.62 8.15 -5.76
C PHE A 131 -2.33 9.40 -4.96
N GLN A 132 -2.84 10.53 -5.43
CA GLN A 132 -2.88 11.80 -4.72
C GLN A 132 -4.29 12.38 -4.82
N GLY A 133 -4.89 12.75 -3.70
CA GLY A 133 -6.29 13.19 -3.66
C GLY A 133 -7.29 12.18 -4.26
N GLY A 134 -6.97 10.89 -4.24
CA GLY A 134 -7.77 9.83 -4.85
C GLY A 134 -7.57 9.63 -6.35
N GLN A 135 -6.79 10.47 -7.03
CA GLN A 135 -6.44 10.31 -8.44
C GLN A 135 -5.16 9.48 -8.59
N CYS A 136 -5.13 8.55 -9.53
CA CYS A 136 -3.91 7.80 -9.84
C CYS A 136 -2.93 8.70 -10.58
N ILE A 137 -1.76 8.94 -9.97
CA ILE A 137 -0.70 9.78 -10.52
C ILE A 137 0.50 8.98 -11.02
N VAL A 138 0.64 7.74 -10.58
CA VAL A 138 1.67 6.81 -11.05
C VAL A 138 1.05 5.43 -11.21
N PHE A 139 1.43 4.74 -12.27
CA PHE A 139 1.05 3.36 -12.55
C PHE A 139 2.22 2.62 -13.18
N GLY A 140 2.40 1.35 -12.85
CA GLY A 140 3.40 0.57 -13.54
C GLY A 140 3.43 -0.92 -13.17
N LEU A 141 4.37 -1.59 -13.83
CA LEU A 141 4.69 -3.00 -13.63
C LEU A 141 6.15 -3.13 -13.23
N PHE A 142 6.45 -4.19 -12.48
CA PHE A 142 7.82 -4.64 -12.29
C PHE A 142 8.27 -5.54 -13.44
N SER A 143 9.54 -5.44 -13.79
CA SER A 143 10.12 -6.35 -14.78
C SER A 143 10.29 -7.74 -14.18
N THR A 144 9.93 -8.74 -14.95
CA THR A 144 10.21 -10.16 -14.65
C THR A 144 11.34 -10.71 -15.50
N LYS A 145 12.01 -9.87 -16.32
CA LYS A 145 13.08 -10.27 -17.21
C LYS A 145 14.39 -10.37 -16.45
N GLY A 146 15.10 -11.47 -16.64
CA GLY A 146 16.45 -11.64 -16.10
C GLY A 146 16.55 -12.26 -14.70
N GLY A 147 15.60 -13.10 -14.32
CA GLY A 147 15.57 -13.78 -13.04
C GLY A 147 14.54 -13.17 -12.07
N ASP A 148 14.74 -13.37 -10.77
CA ASP A 148 13.77 -12.94 -9.73
C ASP A 148 13.86 -11.42 -9.40
N ALA A 149 14.45 -10.60 -10.26
CA ALA A 149 14.60 -9.17 -10.04
C ALA A 149 13.28 -8.43 -10.35
N TRP A 150 12.60 -8.02 -9.31
CA TRP A 150 11.41 -7.19 -9.36
C TRP A 150 11.79 -5.70 -9.42
N GLU A 151 12.44 -5.34 -10.54
CA GLU A 151 12.81 -3.95 -10.82
C GLU A 151 11.68 -3.25 -11.57
N ILE A 152 11.62 -1.92 -11.44
CA ILE A 152 10.63 -1.11 -12.15
C ILE A 152 10.88 -1.24 -13.66
N ASP A 153 9.88 -1.69 -14.41
CA ASP A 153 9.93 -1.69 -15.87
C ASP A 153 9.69 -0.27 -16.40
N SER A 154 10.75 0.41 -16.81
CA SER A 154 10.68 1.77 -17.33
C SER A 154 9.77 1.91 -18.56
N ASN A 155 9.56 0.84 -19.34
CA ASN A 155 8.64 0.85 -20.48
C ASN A 155 7.17 0.77 -20.07
N GLN A 156 6.90 0.28 -18.86
CA GLN A 156 5.56 0.12 -18.29
C GLN A 156 5.27 1.10 -17.16
N HIS A 157 6.20 1.99 -16.85
CA HIS A 157 6.02 3.07 -15.88
C HIS A 157 5.31 4.26 -16.53
N ARG A 158 4.30 4.81 -15.89
CA ARG A 158 3.54 5.98 -16.32
C ARG A 158 3.37 6.95 -15.17
N ASP A 159 3.88 8.16 -15.35
CA ASP A 159 3.55 9.32 -14.53
C ASP A 159 2.39 10.07 -15.18
N TYR A 160 1.31 10.29 -14.43
CA TYR A 160 0.21 11.14 -14.87
C TYR A 160 0.36 12.51 -14.19
N LEU A 161 0.44 13.56 -14.98
CA LEU A 161 0.41 14.92 -14.44
C LEU A 161 -0.96 15.16 -13.81
N VAL A 162 -0.99 15.42 -12.50
CA VAL A 162 -2.20 15.92 -11.84
C VAL A 162 -2.45 17.32 -12.39
N GLY A 163 -3.57 17.45 -13.09
CA GLY A 163 -3.97 18.56 -13.91
C GLY A 163 -3.37 19.93 -13.56
N THR A 164 -2.55 20.45 -14.46
CA THR A 164 -2.67 21.83 -14.85
C THR A 164 -3.68 21.85 -15.99
N ASP A 165 -4.91 22.29 -15.70
CA ASP A 165 -5.82 22.71 -16.73
C ASP A 165 -5.14 23.83 -17.53
N VAL A 166 -4.50 23.45 -18.61
CA VAL A 166 -4.14 24.40 -19.66
C VAL A 166 -5.41 24.55 -20.50
N LEU A 167 -6.34 25.35 -19.98
CA LEU A 167 -7.35 25.97 -20.82
C LEU A 167 -6.61 27.06 -21.65
N THR A 168 -6.28 26.75 -22.86
CA THR A 168 -6.04 27.71 -23.92
C THR A 168 -7.21 27.71 -24.88
#